data_9de860e4734e52255cf14942ca7f400a
#
_entry.id   9de860e4734e52255cf14942ca7f400a
#
_cell.length_a   1.000
_cell.length_b   1.000
_cell.length_c   1.000
_cell.angle_alpha   90.00
_cell.angle_beta   90.00
_cell.angle_gamma   90.00
#
_symmetry.space_group_name_H-M   'P 1'
#
loop_
_entity.id
_entity.type
_entity.pdbx_description
1 polymer ?
#
loop_
_entity_poly.entity_id
_entity_poly.type
_entity_poly.pdbx_seq_one_letter_code
_entity_poly.pdbx_strand_id
1 'polypeptide(L)'
;MKIWYLNHSGFAIECGNGCTLVFDFYNDTTQVLPSILARSSKVYVLVSHSHPDHFNERIFSWVDTYTNADFKFIISNELHRKLKRKPQARPLPDAYIPLRRGEVWNDTVLSVNAFGSTDIGVSFVVTLADGSRIFHAGDLNNWHWSEESTPQEIKAAEGNYLAILRDIKAAFPSITLAM
;
A
#
# COMPACT_ATOMS: atom_id res chain seq x y z
N MET A 1 1.29 16.14 8.90
CA MET A 1 1.29 15.22 7.75
C MET A 1 1.52 16.00 6.46
N LYS A 2 2.46 15.58 5.63
CA LYS A 2 2.68 16.09 4.26
C LYS A 2 2.50 14.96 3.27
N ILE A 3 1.79 15.19 2.16
CA ILE A 3 1.42 14.17 1.16
C ILE A 3 2.04 14.56 -0.17
N TRP A 4 2.69 13.59 -0.80
CA TRP A 4 3.33 13.73 -2.10
C TRP A 4 2.76 12.68 -3.05
N TYR A 5 2.21 13.11 -4.17
CA TYR A 5 1.87 12.22 -5.27
C TYR A 5 3.14 11.91 -6.07
N LEU A 6 3.44 10.65 -6.29
CA LEU A 6 4.64 10.21 -7.01
C LEU A 6 4.33 9.89 -8.47
N ASN A 7 3.45 8.93 -8.69
CA ASN A 7 2.95 8.53 -10.00
C ASN A 7 1.90 7.40 -9.84
N HIS A 8 0.91 7.27 -10.75
CA HIS A 8 -0.17 6.28 -10.69
C HIS A 8 -0.81 6.23 -9.29
N SER A 9 -0.80 5.09 -8.63
CA SER A 9 -1.27 4.92 -7.25
C SER A 9 -0.17 5.15 -6.20
N GLY A 10 1.00 5.69 -6.61
CA GLY A 10 2.15 5.92 -5.75
C GLY A 10 2.05 7.21 -4.95
N PHE A 11 2.15 7.11 -3.63
CA PHE A 11 2.17 8.24 -2.71
C PHE A 11 3.28 8.11 -1.68
N ALA A 12 3.84 9.24 -1.26
CA ALA A 12 4.68 9.33 -0.07
C ALA A 12 4.03 10.26 0.95
N ILE A 13 4.05 9.85 2.24
CA ILE A 13 3.45 10.62 3.32
C ILE A 13 4.47 10.77 4.45
N GLU A 14 4.87 12.00 4.71
CA GLU A 14 5.66 12.35 5.89
C GLU A 14 4.71 12.54 7.08
N CYS A 15 4.73 11.60 8.04
CA CYS A 15 3.82 11.59 9.18
C CYS A 15 4.29 12.48 10.35
N GLY A 16 5.53 12.98 10.30
CA GLY A 16 6.22 13.65 11.40
C GLY A 16 7.17 12.69 12.14
N ASN A 17 7.98 13.23 13.05
CA ASN A 17 8.97 12.49 13.86
C ASN A 17 9.90 11.57 13.03
N GLY A 18 10.21 11.95 11.80
CA GLY A 18 11.05 11.17 10.89
C GLY A 18 10.39 9.93 10.29
N CYS A 19 9.09 9.73 10.50
CA CYS A 19 8.32 8.61 9.93
C CYS A 19 7.79 8.96 8.53
N THR A 20 7.99 8.07 7.58
CA THR A 20 7.50 8.18 6.20
C THR A 20 6.80 6.89 5.79
N LEU A 21 5.63 7.03 5.16
CA LEU A 21 4.92 5.95 4.45
C LEU A 21 5.13 6.13 2.95
N VAL A 22 5.37 5.04 2.25
CA VAL A 22 5.40 5.01 0.78
C VAL A 22 4.45 3.93 0.30
N PHE A 23 3.46 4.31 -0.50
CA PHE A 23 2.46 3.40 -1.05
C PHE A 23 2.71 3.17 -2.53
N ASP A 24 2.58 1.91 -2.97
CA ASP A 24 2.55 1.46 -4.36
C ASP A 24 3.56 2.17 -5.27
N PHE A 25 4.84 2.09 -4.88
CA PHE A 25 5.90 2.75 -5.62
C PHE A 25 6.15 2.06 -6.97
N TYR A 26 5.80 2.74 -8.03
CA TYR A 26 6.18 2.41 -9.40
C TYR A 26 7.34 3.28 -9.89
N ASN A 27 7.16 4.60 -9.81
CA ASN A 27 8.13 5.61 -10.22
C ASN A 27 7.91 6.90 -9.42
N ASP A 28 8.88 7.80 -9.45
CA ASP A 28 8.80 9.16 -8.89
C ASP A 28 9.09 10.18 -9.99
N THR A 29 8.02 10.66 -10.63
CA THR A 29 8.13 11.67 -11.70
C THR A 29 8.49 13.05 -11.16
N THR A 30 8.27 13.28 -9.89
CA THR A 30 8.54 14.56 -9.22
C THR A 30 9.94 14.65 -8.62
N GLN A 31 10.64 13.51 -8.53
CA GLN A 31 11.97 13.36 -7.94
C GLN A 31 12.08 13.85 -6.48
N VAL A 32 10.97 13.83 -5.74
CA VAL A 32 10.93 14.28 -4.34
C VAL A 32 11.32 13.18 -3.36
N LEU A 33 11.07 11.92 -3.71
CA LEU A 33 11.23 10.77 -2.81
C LEU A 33 12.66 10.61 -2.28
N PRO A 34 13.73 10.77 -3.07
CA PRO A 34 15.11 10.66 -2.57
C PRO A 34 15.38 11.61 -1.40
N SER A 35 14.91 12.86 -1.49
CA SER A 35 15.09 13.85 -0.43
C SER A 35 14.26 13.54 0.82
N ILE A 36 13.09 12.91 0.66
CA ILE A 36 12.25 12.46 1.76
C ILE A 36 12.92 11.29 2.49
N LEU A 37 13.37 10.27 1.76
CA LEU A 37 14.02 9.10 2.34
C LEU A 37 15.32 9.46 3.06
N ALA A 38 16.11 10.37 2.50
CA ALA A 38 17.37 10.80 3.09
C ALA A 38 17.22 11.44 4.50
N ARG A 39 16.07 12.06 4.79
CA ARG A 39 15.78 12.66 6.10
C ARG A 39 14.87 11.82 6.99
N SER A 40 14.40 10.67 6.51
CA SER A 40 13.56 9.76 7.29
C SER A 40 14.40 8.92 8.22
N SER A 41 13.92 8.64 9.42
CA SER A 41 14.50 7.68 10.36
C SER A 41 13.75 6.34 10.35
N LYS A 42 12.48 6.33 9.91
CA LYS A 42 11.66 5.14 9.78
C LYS A 42 10.80 5.21 8.53
N VAL A 43 10.86 4.18 7.70
CA VAL A 43 10.15 4.13 6.41
C VAL A 43 9.33 2.85 6.32
N TYR A 44 8.04 3.00 6.10
CA TYR A 44 7.12 1.90 5.81
C TYR A 44 6.75 1.93 4.34
N VAL A 45 7.11 0.89 3.63
CA VAL A 45 6.78 0.73 2.21
C VAL A 45 5.64 -0.27 2.10
N LEU A 46 4.49 0.19 1.63
CA LEU A 46 3.28 -0.62 1.49
C LEU A 46 3.04 -0.90 0.01
N VAL A 47 2.82 -2.17 -0.34
CA VAL A 47 2.54 -2.57 -1.72
C VAL A 47 1.27 -3.42 -1.77
N SER A 48 0.24 -2.88 -2.42
CA SER A 48 -1.10 -3.48 -2.49
C SER A 48 -1.12 -4.76 -3.33
N HIS A 49 -0.41 -4.78 -4.47
CA HIS A 49 -0.34 -5.93 -5.37
C HIS A 49 0.84 -5.85 -6.35
N SER A 50 0.93 -6.82 -7.24
CA SER A 50 2.12 -7.04 -8.08
C SER A 50 2.03 -6.47 -9.49
N HIS A 51 1.03 -5.66 -9.84
CA HIS A 51 0.99 -5.02 -11.15
C HIS A 51 2.15 -4.01 -11.32
N PRO A 52 2.68 -3.84 -12.55
CA PRO A 52 3.89 -3.04 -12.77
C PRO A 52 3.77 -1.57 -12.38
N ASP A 53 2.57 -1.01 -12.41
CA ASP A 53 2.26 0.38 -12.05
C ASP A 53 2.04 0.60 -10.54
N HIS A 54 2.06 -0.49 -9.74
CA HIS A 54 1.98 -0.46 -8.27
C HIS A 54 3.25 -0.96 -7.58
N PHE A 55 4.13 -1.65 -8.31
CA PHE A 55 5.29 -2.28 -7.70
C PHE A 55 6.55 -2.18 -8.56
N ASN A 56 7.61 -1.66 -7.96
CA ASN A 56 8.97 -1.65 -8.52
C ASN A 56 9.95 -2.28 -7.53
N GLU A 57 10.66 -3.33 -7.94
CA GLU A 57 11.62 -4.05 -7.09
C GLU A 57 12.76 -3.16 -6.55
N ARG A 58 12.99 -1.98 -7.12
CA ARG A 58 13.98 -0.99 -6.63
C ARG A 58 13.75 -0.59 -5.18
N ILE A 59 12.51 -0.70 -4.65
CA ILE A 59 12.22 -0.40 -3.24
C ILE A 59 13.14 -1.17 -2.29
N PHE A 60 13.50 -2.42 -2.62
CA PHE A 60 14.35 -3.26 -1.78
C PHE A 60 15.82 -2.81 -1.74
N SER A 61 16.29 -2.01 -2.70
CA SER A 61 17.63 -1.43 -2.69
C SER A 61 17.75 -0.19 -1.82
N TRP A 62 16.63 0.37 -1.36
CA TRP A 62 16.67 1.58 -0.53
C TRP A 62 17.35 1.37 0.82
N VAL A 63 17.28 0.17 1.38
CA VAL A 63 17.96 -0.17 2.63
C VAL A 63 19.48 0.00 2.56
N ASP A 64 20.06 -0.18 1.36
CA ASP A 64 21.50 0.01 1.15
C ASP A 64 21.86 1.47 0.89
N THR A 65 20.91 2.23 0.32
CA THR A 65 21.12 3.63 -0.06
C THR A 65 20.85 4.58 1.11
N TYR A 66 19.81 4.30 1.90
CA TYR A 66 19.35 5.15 3.01
C TYR A 66 19.58 4.46 4.36
N THR A 67 20.84 4.25 4.71
CA THR A 67 21.27 3.48 5.89
C THR A 67 20.93 4.14 7.25
N ASN A 68 20.46 5.40 7.21
CA ASN A 68 19.98 6.12 8.39
C ASN A 68 18.53 5.78 8.76
N ALA A 69 17.80 5.05 7.92
CA ALA A 69 16.39 4.72 8.12
C ALA A 69 16.17 3.23 8.42
N ASP A 70 15.27 2.95 9.35
CA ASP A 70 14.70 1.60 9.56
C ASP A 70 13.57 1.38 8.57
N PHE A 71 13.71 0.40 7.67
CA PHE A 71 12.71 0.07 6.65
C PHE A 71 11.84 -1.11 7.08
N LYS A 72 10.53 -1.01 6.82
CA LYS A 72 9.56 -2.11 6.88
C LYS A 72 8.84 -2.20 5.54
N PHE A 73 8.81 -3.40 4.94
CA PHE A 73 8.12 -3.65 3.68
C PHE A 73 6.85 -4.46 3.95
N ILE A 74 5.70 -3.81 3.91
CA ILE A 74 4.39 -4.40 4.16
C ILE A 74 3.72 -4.63 2.81
N ILE A 75 3.59 -5.87 2.40
CA ILE A 75 3.15 -6.19 1.06
C ILE A 75 1.98 -7.16 1.07
N SER A 76 1.22 -7.21 -0.02
CA SER A 76 0.20 -8.24 -0.18
C SER A 76 0.82 -9.64 -0.24
N ASN A 77 0.10 -10.63 0.30
CA ASN A 77 0.52 -12.03 0.18
C ASN A 77 0.51 -12.53 -1.29
N GLU A 78 -0.22 -11.87 -2.18
CA GLU A 78 -0.17 -12.14 -3.61
C GLU A 78 1.22 -11.81 -4.17
N LEU A 79 1.71 -10.58 -3.93
CA LEU A 79 3.06 -10.17 -4.32
C LEU A 79 4.13 -11.06 -3.68
N HIS A 80 3.98 -11.39 -2.39
CA HIS A 80 4.88 -12.32 -1.69
C HIS A 80 5.03 -13.66 -2.42
N ARG A 81 3.91 -14.28 -2.84
CA ARG A 81 3.94 -15.54 -3.60
C ARG A 81 4.63 -15.39 -4.95
N LYS A 82 4.43 -14.26 -5.64
CA LYS A 82 5.07 -13.96 -6.92
C LYS A 82 6.58 -13.82 -6.76
N LEU A 83 7.02 -13.07 -5.74
CA LEU A 83 8.45 -12.89 -5.44
C LEU A 83 9.14 -14.20 -5.06
N LYS A 84 8.51 -15.07 -4.28
CA LYS A 84 9.07 -16.39 -3.92
C LYS A 84 9.26 -17.32 -5.11
N ARG A 85 8.53 -17.15 -6.21
CA ARG A 85 8.64 -18.01 -7.40
C ARG A 85 9.70 -17.53 -8.39
N LYS A 86 10.17 -16.30 -8.27
CA LYS A 86 11.22 -15.75 -9.13
C LYS A 86 12.59 -15.99 -8.51
N PRO A 87 13.60 -16.42 -9.29
CA PRO A 87 14.99 -16.31 -8.85
C PRO A 87 15.29 -14.84 -8.55
N GLN A 88 15.64 -14.55 -7.33
CA GLN A 88 15.90 -13.16 -6.93
C GLN A 88 17.38 -12.84 -7.06
N ALA A 89 17.69 -11.68 -7.64
CA ALA A 89 19.07 -11.19 -7.74
C ALA A 89 19.68 -10.89 -6.35
N ARG A 90 18.85 -10.71 -5.34
CA ARG A 90 19.27 -10.48 -3.94
C ARG A 90 18.22 -11.05 -2.97
N PRO A 91 18.62 -11.43 -1.74
CA PRO A 91 17.67 -11.81 -0.70
C PRO A 91 16.68 -10.69 -0.39
N LEU A 92 15.44 -11.06 -0.05
CA LEU A 92 14.48 -10.11 0.49
C LEU A 92 14.94 -9.62 1.87
N PRO A 93 14.72 -8.34 2.22
CA PRO A 93 15.05 -7.84 3.55
C PRO A 93 14.31 -8.62 4.66
N ASP A 94 14.94 -8.80 5.82
CA ASP A 94 14.30 -9.41 7.00
C ASP A 94 13.06 -8.63 7.47
N ALA A 95 13.01 -7.34 7.13
CA ALA A 95 11.91 -6.43 7.44
C ALA A 95 10.65 -6.59 6.57
N TYR A 96 10.52 -7.70 5.87
CA TYR A 96 9.48 -8.00 4.89
C TYR A 96 8.27 -8.70 5.53
N ILE A 97 7.09 -8.11 5.39
CA ILE A 97 5.86 -8.50 6.09
C ILE A 97 4.75 -8.74 5.06
N PRO A 98 4.41 -10.00 4.73
CA PRO A 98 3.27 -10.29 3.86
C PRO A 98 1.95 -10.24 4.65
N LEU A 99 0.95 -9.54 4.09
CA LEU A 99 -0.40 -9.50 4.64
C LEU A 99 -1.43 -10.05 3.66
N ARG A 100 -2.42 -10.78 4.21
CA ARG A 100 -3.64 -11.22 3.52
C ARG A 100 -4.81 -10.33 3.94
N ARG A 101 -5.87 -10.35 3.17
CA ARG A 101 -7.16 -9.79 3.59
C ARG A 101 -7.53 -10.26 4.99
N GLY A 102 -7.89 -9.33 5.86
CA GLY A 102 -8.28 -9.55 7.24
C GLY A 102 -7.12 -9.64 8.24
N GLU A 103 -5.87 -9.64 7.77
CA GLU A 103 -4.70 -9.63 8.65
C GLU A 103 -4.33 -8.22 9.07
N VAL A 104 -3.74 -8.13 10.25
CA VAL A 104 -3.28 -6.88 10.87
C VAL A 104 -1.82 -7.05 11.28
N TRP A 105 -1.03 -6.05 10.98
CA TRP A 105 0.32 -5.91 11.52
C TRP A 105 0.45 -4.57 12.26
N ASN A 106 1.23 -4.55 13.31
CA ASN A 106 1.49 -3.33 14.08
C ASN A 106 2.87 -3.35 14.74
N ASP A 107 3.38 -2.16 14.98
CA ASP A 107 4.52 -1.91 15.86
C ASP A 107 4.20 -0.78 16.85
N THR A 108 5.22 -0.15 17.42
CA THR A 108 5.05 0.96 18.38
C THR A 108 4.66 2.28 17.72
N VAL A 109 4.69 2.39 16.38
CA VAL A 109 4.49 3.64 15.63
C VAL A 109 3.12 3.66 14.93
N LEU A 110 2.72 2.52 14.34
CA LEU A 110 1.47 2.44 13.58
C LEU A 110 0.91 1.01 13.54
N SER A 111 -0.34 0.90 13.09
CA SER A 111 -0.92 -0.39 12.69
C SER A 111 -1.39 -0.35 11.24
N VAL A 112 -1.31 -1.50 10.56
CA VAL A 112 -1.76 -1.71 9.18
C VAL A 112 -2.77 -2.83 9.14
N ASN A 113 -3.97 -2.51 8.67
CA ASN A 113 -5.04 -3.48 8.44
C ASN A 113 -5.18 -3.70 6.93
N ALA A 114 -5.10 -4.95 6.49
CA ALA A 114 -5.29 -5.33 5.10
C ALA A 114 -6.75 -5.74 4.85
N PHE A 115 -7.39 -5.09 3.88
CA PHE A 115 -8.73 -5.42 3.39
C PHE A 115 -8.67 -6.04 2.00
N GLY A 116 -9.83 -6.47 1.48
CA GLY A 116 -9.89 -7.00 0.13
C GLY A 116 -9.65 -5.95 -0.96
N SER A 117 -9.46 -6.44 -2.18
CA SER A 117 -9.51 -5.66 -3.41
C SER A 117 -10.53 -6.31 -4.36
N THR A 118 -11.04 -5.56 -5.32
CA THR A 118 -11.88 -6.07 -6.42
C THR A 118 -11.05 -6.53 -7.60
N ASP A 119 -9.76 -6.25 -7.56
CA ASP A 119 -8.72 -6.86 -8.38
C ASP A 119 -7.87 -7.80 -7.51
N ILE A 120 -6.61 -8.02 -7.86
CA ILE A 120 -5.67 -8.81 -7.04
C ILE A 120 -5.14 -8.00 -5.84
N GLY A 121 -4.61 -8.71 -4.83
CA GLY A 121 -3.95 -8.10 -3.68
C GLY A 121 -4.88 -7.64 -2.57
N VAL A 122 -4.58 -6.47 -2.01
CA VAL A 122 -5.27 -5.90 -0.84
C VAL A 122 -5.35 -4.38 -0.93
N SER A 123 -6.31 -3.79 -0.21
CA SER A 123 -6.28 -2.39 0.19
C SER A 123 -5.81 -2.27 1.65
N PHE A 124 -5.34 -1.09 2.06
CA PHE A 124 -4.79 -0.88 3.40
C PHE A 124 -5.51 0.24 4.15
N VAL A 125 -5.71 0.05 5.45
CA VAL A 125 -5.93 1.14 6.39
C VAL A 125 -4.76 1.20 7.36
N VAL A 126 -4.04 2.31 7.34
CA VAL A 126 -2.93 2.59 8.28
C VAL A 126 -3.44 3.53 9.36
N THR A 127 -3.29 3.14 10.62
CA THR A 127 -3.60 3.98 11.77
C THR A 127 -2.29 4.44 12.42
N LEU A 128 -2.10 5.75 12.48
CA LEU A 128 -0.94 6.38 13.13
C LEU A 128 -1.18 6.54 14.64
N ALA A 129 -0.12 6.79 15.40
CA ALA A 129 -0.16 6.97 16.86
C ALA A 129 -1.05 8.14 17.32
N ASP A 130 -1.27 9.17 16.47
CA ASP A 130 -2.17 10.29 16.74
C ASP A 130 -3.66 9.97 16.45
N GLY A 131 -3.96 8.74 16.04
CA GLY A 131 -5.29 8.29 15.65
C GLY A 131 -5.68 8.62 14.20
N SER A 132 -4.84 9.29 13.43
CA SER A 132 -5.06 9.53 12.00
C SER A 132 -5.13 8.22 11.24
N ARG A 133 -6.09 8.11 10.33
CA ARG A 133 -6.33 6.91 9.52
C ARG A 133 -6.19 7.22 8.04
N ILE A 134 -5.30 6.48 7.40
CA ILE A 134 -4.97 6.63 5.99
C ILE A 134 -5.47 5.37 5.27
N PHE A 135 -6.39 5.54 4.34
CA PHE A 135 -6.87 4.47 3.48
C PHE A 135 -6.18 4.55 2.12
N HIS A 136 -5.57 3.46 1.71
CA HIS A 136 -5.01 3.27 0.37
C HIS A 136 -5.77 2.17 -0.34
N ALA A 137 -6.46 2.54 -1.41
CA ALA A 137 -7.34 1.63 -2.14
C ALA A 137 -6.57 0.57 -2.95
N GLY A 138 -5.36 0.88 -3.42
CA GLY A 138 -4.76 0.11 -4.51
C GLY A 138 -5.73 0.09 -5.69
N ASP A 139 -6.06 -1.09 -6.21
CA ASP A 139 -7.03 -1.28 -7.29
C ASP A 139 -8.42 -1.71 -6.79
N LEU A 140 -8.78 -1.33 -5.57
CA LEU A 140 -10.16 -1.49 -5.10
C LEU A 140 -11.06 -0.47 -5.80
N ASN A 141 -11.81 -0.92 -6.80
CA ASN A 141 -12.70 -0.09 -7.59
C ASN A 141 -13.95 -0.87 -8.02
N ASN A 142 -14.96 -0.15 -8.51
CA ASN A 142 -16.16 -0.75 -9.12
C ASN A 142 -15.89 -1.03 -10.61
N TRP A 143 -15.15 -2.10 -10.89
CA TRP A 143 -14.70 -2.47 -12.22
C TRP A 143 -15.84 -2.98 -13.08
N HIS A 144 -16.38 -2.15 -13.98
CA HIS A 144 -17.25 -2.54 -15.07
C HIS A 144 -17.15 -1.52 -16.22
N TRP A 145 -17.45 -1.97 -17.44
CA TRP A 145 -17.49 -1.14 -18.64
C TRP A 145 -18.96 -0.94 -19.02
N SER A 146 -19.48 0.28 -18.90
CA SER A 146 -20.92 0.57 -19.10
C SER A 146 -21.49 0.15 -20.45
N GLU A 147 -20.64 0.14 -21.49
CA GLU A 147 -21.04 -0.20 -22.87
C GLU A 147 -20.84 -1.68 -23.21
N GLU A 148 -20.02 -2.41 -22.44
CA GLU A 148 -19.63 -3.79 -22.72
C GLU A 148 -20.15 -4.79 -21.69
N SER A 149 -20.38 -4.35 -20.44
CA SER A 149 -20.81 -5.21 -19.35
C SER A 149 -22.33 -5.42 -19.37
N THR A 150 -22.73 -6.64 -19.11
CA THR A 150 -24.15 -6.96 -18.88
C THR A 150 -24.67 -6.38 -17.56
N PRO A 151 -25.98 -6.16 -17.41
CA PRO A 151 -26.54 -5.70 -16.12
C PRO A 151 -26.20 -6.59 -14.92
N GLN A 152 -26.01 -7.91 -15.16
CA GLN A 152 -25.62 -8.87 -14.13
C GLN A 152 -24.15 -8.65 -13.69
N GLU A 153 -23.24 -8.43 -14.64
CA GLU A 153 -21.82 -8.14 -14.36
C GLU A 153 -21.66 -6.83 -13.62
N ILE A 154 -22.36 -5.76 -14.04
CA ILE A 154 -22.38 -4.46 -13.35
C ILE A 154 -22.82 -4.64 -11.89
N LYS A 155 -23.94 -5.33 -11.67
CA LYS A 155 -24.47 -5.58 -10.31
C LYS A 155 -23.54 -6.43 -9.46
N ALA A 156 -22.85 -7.39 -10.05
CA ALA A 156 -21.86 -8.22 -9.35
C ALA A 156 -20.62 -7.41 -8.96
N ALA A 157 -20.09 -6.58 -9.87
CA ALA A 157 -18.96 -5.70 -9.60
C ALA A 157 -19.28 -4.70 -8.48
N GLU A 158 -20.43 -4.03 -8.56
CA GLU A 158 -20.92 -3.12 -7.52
C GLU A 158 -21.10 -3.83 -6.17
N GLY A 159 -21.70 -5.01 -6.17
CA GLY A 159 -21.91 -5.81 -4.96
C GLY A 159 -20.60 -6.18 -4.26
N ASN A 160 -19.60 -6.61 -5.03
CA ASN A 160 -18.26 -6.94 -4.52
C ASN A 160 -17.55 -5.70 -3.96
N TYR A 161 -17.55 -4.60 -4.67
CA TYR A 161 -16.98 -3.33 -4.24
C TYR A 161 -17.61 -2.83 -2.94
N LEU A 162 -18.94 -2.74 -2.90
CA LEU A 162 -19.69 -2.28 -1.74
C LEU A 162 -19.54 -3.21 -0.52
N ALA A 163 -19.33 -4.53 -0.73
CA ALA A 163 -19.07 -5.45 0.37
C ALA A 163 -17.74 -5.12 1.07
N ILE A 164 -16.69 -4.86 0.30
CA ILE A 164 -15.39 -4.49 0.87
C ILE A 164 -15.46 -3.13 1.57
N LEU A 165 -16.13 -2.15 0.98
CA LEU A 165 -16.32 -0.84 1.62
C LEU A 165 -17.11 -0.93 2.93
N ARG A 166 -18.10 -1.83 3.03
CA ARG A 166 -18.83 -2.09 4.28
C ARG A 166 -17.91 -2.67 5.35
N ASP A 167 -17.04 -3.62 5.00
CA ASP A 167 -16.06 -4.20 5.92
C ASP A 167 -15.13 -3.10 6.47
N ILE A 168 -14.61 -2.23 5.58
CA ILE A 168 -13.75 -1.09 5.95
C ILE A 168 -14.51 -0.13 6.88
N LYS A 169 -15.73 0.28 6.49
CA LYS A 169 -16.53 1.23 7.26
C LYS A 169 -16.93 0.68 8.63
N ALA A 170 -17.19 -0.62 8.74
CA ALA A 170 -17.51 -1.28 10.01
C ALA A 170 -16.32 -1.26 10.97
N ALA A 171 -15.11 -1.51 10.45
CA ALA A 171 -13.88 -1.48 11.25
C ALA A 171 -13.39 -0.05 11.54
N PHE A 172 -13.56 0.86 10.57
CA PHE A 172 -13.07 2.24 10.62
C PHE A 172 -14.17 3.23 10.20
N PRO A 173 -15.03 3.68 11.14
CA PRO A 173 -16.13 4.60 10.83
C PRO A 173 -15.71 5.96 10.26
N SER A 174 -14.46 6.36 10.51
CA SER A 174 -13.87 7.59 9.98
C SER A 174 -12.48 7.34 9.39
N ILE A 175 -12.21 7.94 8.25
CA ILE A 175 -10.91 7.96 7.55
C ILE A 175 -10.46 9.40 7.46
N THR A 176 -9.19 9.67 7.77
CA THR A 176 -8.59 11.02 7.73
C THR A 176 -8.16 11.36 6.31
N LEU A 177 -7.61 10.40 5.59
CA LEU A 177 -7.13 10.53 4.22
C LEU A 177 -7.46 9.26 3.44
N ALA A 178 -8.00 9.40 2.22
CA ALA A 178 -8.20 8.31 1.26
C ALA A 178 -7.47 8.61 -0.05
N MET A 179 -6.82 7.59 -0.60
CA MET A 179 -6.03 7.66 -1.84
C MET A 179 -6.36 6.45 -2.71
#